data_3e66393e8e4a5e352a43be8ce1b81b2e
#
_entry.id   3e66393e8e4a5e352a43be8ce1b81b2e
#
_cell.length_a   1.000
_cell.length_b   1.000
_cell.length_c   1.000
_cell.angle_alpha   90.00
_cell.angle_beta   90.00
_cell.angle_gamma   90.00
#
_symmetry.space_group_name_H-M   'P 1'
#
loop_
_entity.id
_entity.type
_entity.pdbx_description
1 polymer ?
#
loop_
_entity_poly.entity_id
_entity_poly.type
_entity_poly.pdbx_seq_one_letter_code
_entity_poly.pdbx_strand_id
1 'polypeptide(L)'
;TGPPTILEGKHGFCHAFADQYKLNEITDGLGKDFKVVMGQGFKFYCSCGAMHSGLDGLRILMARHDDIKADNVAEITMGTNSNSRYHVDAKVTDITSAQFSAPFGLALTLITGTNGFKDYSEENLRNPAILSLASKVSLYVDEEMEKEAAKRGSRIIVKLKNGKTYEQKVEYCKGLAENPLTRDEFDGKFRGLASVVADKDTTEETLKTVYALENLKDVSALVSLMS
;
A
#
# COMPACT_ATOMS: atom_id res chain seq x y z
N THR A 1 7.59 27.16 -24.41
CA THR A 1 6.54 28.13 -24.02
C THR A 1 5.20 27.62 -24.51
N GLY A 2 4.27 27.39 -23.60
CA GLY A 2 2.90 26.96 -23.91
C GLY A 2 1.92 28.14 -23.97
N PRO A 3 0.63 27.90 -24.24
CA PRO A 3 -0.40 28.93 -24.19
C PRO A 3 -0.47 29.58 -22.80
N PRO A 4 -0.55 30.93 -22.72
CA PRO A 4 -0.53 31.63 -21.43
C PRO A 4 -1.76 31.32 -20.56
N THR A 5 -2.86 30.86 -21.14
CA THR A 5 -4.11 30.51 -20.46
C THR A 5 -4.38 29.01 -20.43
N ILE A 6 -3.32 28.21 -20.35
CA ILE A 6 -3.44 26.72 -20.39
C ILE A 6 -4.26 26.16 -19.22
N LEU A 7 -4.27 26.81 -18.08
CA LEU A 7 -5.02 26.37 -16.92
C LEU A 7 -6.48 26.87 -16.96
N GLU A 8 -6.68 28.18 -17.06
CA GLU A 8 -7.98 28.84 -16.89
C GLU A 8 -8.74 29.13 -18.19
N GLY A 9 -8.09 29.01 -19.34
CA GLY A 9 -8.70 29.29 -20.64
C GLY A 9 -9.92 28.40 -20.93
N LYS A 10 -10.83 28.87 -21.80
CA LYS A 10 -12.07 28.16 -22.16
C LYS A 10 -11.89 26.69 -22.52
N HIS A 11 -10.74 26.34 -23.09
CA HIS A 11 -10.34 24.97 -23.43
C HIS A 11 -9.13 24.51 -22.62
N GLY A 12 -8.87 25.18 -21.47
CA GLY A 12 -7.76 24.90 -20.58
C GLY A 12 -8.05 23.71 -19.64
N PHE A 13 -7.02 23.33 -18.89
CA PHE A 13 -7.05 22.18 -18.00
C PHE A 13 -8.22 22.21 -17.00
N CYS A 14 -8.44 23.35 -16.33
CA CYS A 14 -9.48 23.43 -15.31
C CYS A 14 -10.87 23.19 -15.89
N HIS A 15 -11.19 23.78 -17.04
CA HIS A 15 -12.49 23.56 -17.69
C HIS A 15 -12.67 22.16 -18.25
N ALA A 16 -11.58 21.46 -18.59
CA ALA A 16 -11.66 20.09 -19.10
C ALA A 16 -11.93 19.06 -18.00
N PHE A 17 -11.53 19.36 -16.74
CA PHE A 17 -11.54 18.39 -15.65
C PHE A 17 -12.44 18.75 -14.46
N ALA A 18 -12.99 19.98 -14.39
CA ALA A 18 -13.82 20.40 -13.29
C ALA A 18 -14.91 21.39 -13.73
N ASP A 19 -16.12 21.19 -13.21
CA ASP A 19 -17.23 22.13 -13.41
C ASP A 19 -17.04 23.44 -12.62
N GLN A 20 -16.35 23.35 -11.48
CA GLN A 20 -16.00 24.49 -10.64
C GLN A 20 -14.56 24.37 -10.12
N TYR A 21 -13.81 25.46 -10.13
CA TYR A 21 -12.43 25.47 -9.65
C TYR A 21 -12.05 26.84 -9.10
N LYS A 22 -11.02 26.88 -8.27
CA LYS A 22 -10.43 28.09 -7.70
C LYS A 22 -8.95 28.16 -8.04
N LEU A 23 -8.59 29.02 -8.98
CA LEU A 23 -7.20 29.14 -9.46
C LEU A 23 -6.20 29.52 -8.36
N ASN A 24 -6.62 30.36 -7.40
CA ASN A 24 -5.78 30.77 -6.29
C ASN A 24 -5.30 29.57 -5.44
N GLU A 25 -6.09 28.51 -5.32
CA GLU A 25 -5.69 27.30 -4.56
C GLU A 25 -4.50 26.54 -5.20
N ILE A 26 -4.23 26.78 -6.49
CA ILE A 26 -3.06 26.20 -7.17
C ILE A 26 -1.77 26.85 -6.70
N THR A 27 -1.80 28.13 -6.39
CA THR A 27 -0.62 28.93 -6.01
C THR A 27 -0.56 29.27 -4.52
N ASP A 28 -1.68 29.11 -3.81
CA ASP A 28 -1.75 29.40 -2.39
C ASP A 28 -0.82 28.50 -1.58
N GLY A 29 -0.02 29.11 -0.73
CA GLY A 29 0.97 28.39 0.08
C GLY A 29 2.22 27.90 -0.66
N LEU A 30 2.40 28.18 -1.97
CA LEU A 30 3.61 27.77 -2.69
C LEU A 30 4.88 28.34 -2.01
N GLY A 31 5.86 27.42 -1.80
CA GLY A 31 7.11 27.74 -1.12
C GLY A 31 7.01 27.87 0.41
N LYS A 32 5.82 27.70 0.99
CA LYS A 32 5.56 27.73 2.44
C LYS A 32 4.96 26.42 2.94
N ASP A 33 3.92 25.96 2.27
CA ASP A 33 3.13 24.78 2.69
C ASP A 33 3.50 23.57 1.83
N PHE A 34 4.40 22.74 2.33
CA PHE A 34 4.82 21.53 1.63
C PHE A 34 3.82 20.40 1.90
N LYS A 35 2.87 20.21 1.02
CA LYS A 35 1.82 19.18 1.12
C LYS A 35 2.37 17.76 1.28
N VAL A 36 3.58 17.50 0.77
CA VAL A 36 4.25 16.21 0.93
C VAL A 36 4.56 15.88 2.40
N VAL A 37 4.72 16.90 3.25
CA VAL A 37 4.95 16.72 4.70
C VAL A 37 3.65 16.62 5.48
N MET A 38 2.55 17.16 4.94
CA MET A 38 1.28 17.38 5.63
C MET A 38 0.23 16.31 5.35
N GLY A 39 0.57 15.04 5.39
CA GLY A 39 -0.43 13.98 5.24
C GLY A 39 -0.24 13.06 4.05
N GLN A 40 0.93 13.05 3.45
CA GLN A 40 1.31 12.01 2.52
C GLN A 40 1.87 10.80 3.28
N GLY A 41 1.56 9.61 2.80
CA GLY A 41 2.08 8.37 3.35
C GLY A 41 2.97 7.65 2.35
N PHE A 42 3.80 6.76 2.87
CA PHE A 42 4.56 5.81 2.07
C PHE A 42 3.78 4.49 1.96
N LYS A 43 3.54 4.00 0.76
CA LYS A 43 2.98 2.66 0.59
C LYS A 43 3.97 1.62 1.08
N PHE A 44 3.65 0.93 2.17
CA PHE A 44 4.50 -0.12 2.71
C PHE A 44 4.42 -1.39 1.86
N TYR A 45 3.22 -1.80 1.47
CA TYR A 45 2.98 -2.99 0.64
C TYR A 45 2.95 -2.64 -0.86
N CYS A 46 3.22 -3.64 -1.71
CA CYS A 46 3.20 -3.50 -3.16
C CYS A 46 1.80 -3.76 -3.75
N SER A 47 0.78 -3.17 -3.13
CA SER A 47 -0.63 -3.34 -3.50
C SER A 47 -1.42 -2.04 -3.42
N CYS A 48 -2.70 -2.07 -3.74
CA CYS A 48 -3.59 -0.93 -3.58
C CYS A 48 -3.68 -0.49 -2.13
N GLY A 49 -3.54 0.81 -1.87
CA GLY A 49 -3.60 1.38 -0.51
C GLY A 49 -4.90 1.10 0.24
N ALA A 50 -5.99 0.81 -0.49
CA ALA A 50 -7.29 0.49 0.10
C ALA A 50 -7.29 -0.80 0.96
N MET A 51 -6.32 -1.69 0.76
CA MET A 51 -6.22 -2.94 1.52
C MET A 51 -5.10 -2.94 2.58
N HIS A 52 -4.28 -1.88 2.65
CA HIS A 52 -3.10 -1.88 3.52
C HIS A 52 -3.43 -2.06 5.00
N SER A 53 -4.48 -1.42 5.51
CA SER A 53 -4.94 -1.61 6.90
C SER A 53 -5.39 -3.04 7.18
N GLY A 54 -6.00 -3.71 6.19
CA GLY A 54 -6.34 -5.13 6.28
C GLY A 54 -5.11 -6.02 6.34
N LEU A 55 -4.09 -5.75 5.51
CA LEU A 55 -2.81 -6.46 5.54
C LEU A 55 -2.08 -6.28 6.88
N ASP A 56 -2.07 -5.06 7.42
CA ASP A 56 -1.53 -4.79 8.76
C ASP A 56 -2.26 -5.58 9.84
N GLY A 57 -3.61 -5.57 9.81
CA GLY A 57 -4.43 -6.31 10.75
C GLY A 57 -4.13 -7.81 10.74
N LEU A 58 -4.03 -8.40 9.55
CA LEU A 58 -3.67 -9.81 9.41
C LEU A 58 -2.27 -10.11 9.95
N ARG A 59 -1.28 -9.27 9.63
CA ARG A 59 0.10 -9.44 10.13
C ARG A 59 0.20 -9.32 11.64
N ILE A 60 -0.54 -8.39 12.25
CA ILE A 60 -0.61 -8.25 13.71
C ILE A 60 -1.19 -9.52 14.32
N LEU A 61 -2.26 -10.07 13.77
CA LEU A 61 -2.84 -11.32 14.24
C LEU A 61 -1.88 -12.50 14.09
N MET A 62 -1.20 -12.63 12.95
CA MET A 62 -0.20 -13.69 12.70
C MET A 62 0.98 -13.61 13.69
N ALA A 63 1.39 -12.40 14.06
CA ALA A 63 2.48 -12.20 15.03
C ALA A 63 2.08 -12.53 16.47
N ARG A 64 0.77 -12.46 16.81
CA ARG A 64 0.25 -12.71 18.15
C ARG A 64 -0.27 -14.14 18.37
N HIS A 65 -0.58 -14.85 17.27
CA HIS A 65 -1.29 -16.13 17.32
C HIS A 65 -0.65 -17.13 16.35
N ASP A 66 0.18 -18.03 16.91
CA ASP A 66 0.92 -19.04 16.13
C ASP A 66 0.03 -20.05 15.41
N ASP A 67 -1.22 -20.19 15.82
CA ASP A 67 -2.21 -21.09 15.21
C ASP A 67 -2.88 -20.50 13.97
N ILE A 68 -2.64 -19.23 13.63
CA ILE A 68 -3.05 -18.61 12.36
C ILE A 68 -2.06 -19.05 11.26
N LYS A 69 -2.37 -20.18 10.64
CA LYS A 69 -1.66 -20.76 9.49
C LYS A 69 -2.66 -21.03 8.37
N ALA A 70 -2.21 -20.99 7.11
CA ALA A 70 -3.07 -21.18 5.95
C ALA A 70 -3.94 -22.45 6.05
N ASP A 71 -3.38 -23.56 6.55
CA ASP A 71 -4.07 -24.83 6.71
C ASP A 71 -5.13 -24.81 7.82
N ASN A 72 -5.01 -23.93 8.79
CA ASN A 72 -5.93 -23.83 9.92
C ASN A 72 -7.08 -22.84 9.66
N VAL A 73 -6.94 -21.94 8.68
CA VAL A 73 -7.94 -20.90 8.40
C VAL A 73 -9.13 -21.48 7.67
N ALA A 74 -10.32 -21.24 8.23
CA ALA A 74 -11.60 -21.53 7.62
C ALA A 74 -12.10 -20.34 6.78
N GLU A 75 -11.96 -19.11 7.30
CA GLU A 75 -12.47 -17.89 6.68
C GLU A 75 -11.65 -16.67 7.14
N ILE A 76 -11.51 -15.68 6.27
CA ILE A 76 -11.02 -14.34 6.61
C ILE A 76 -12.09 -13.34 6.16
N THR A 77 -12.45 -12.41 7.05
CA THR A 77 -13.38 -11.33 6.72
C THR A 77 -12.70 -9.99 6.93
N MET A 78 -12.81 -9.09 5.95
CA MET A 78 -12.29 -7.73 6.02
C MET A 78 -13.44 -6.72 6.01
N GLY A 79 -13.67 -6.06 7.14
CA GLY A 79 -14.53 -4.89 7.26
C GLY A 79 -13.76 -3.65 6.83
N THR A 80 -14.34 -2.84 5.93
CA THR A 80 -13.73 -1.62 5.40
C THR A 80 -14.80 -0.62 4.97
N ASN A 81 -14.42 0.56 4.47
CA ASN A 81 -15.39 1.53 3.94
C ASN A 81 -15.88 1.13 2.53
N SER A 82 -16.98 1.75 2.08
CA SER A 82 -17.62 1.46 0.79
C SER A 82 -16.69 1.64 -0.40
N ASN A 83 -15.82 2.67 -0.38
CA ASN A 83 -14.85 2.91 -1.48
C ASN A 83 -13.79 1.81 -1.59
N SER A 84 -13.38 1.20 -0.47
CA SER A 84 -12.37 0.14 -0.44
C SER A 84 -12.96 -1.25 -0.72
N ARG A 85 -14.27 -1.44 -0.51
CA ARG A 85 -14.98 -2.71 -0.71
C ARG A 85 -14.95 -3.22 -2.15
N TYR A 86 -14.71 -2.37 -3.14
CA TYR A 86 -14.69 -2.78 -4.56
C TYR A 86 -13.53 -3.71 -4.92
N HIS A 87 -12.54 -3.88 -4.06
CA HIS A 87 -11.39 -4.76 -4.27
C HIS A 87 -11.68 -6.21 -3.87
N VAL A 88 -12.78 -6.79 -4.35
CA VAL A 88 -13.33 -8.09 -3.90
C VAL A 88 -12.98 -9.29 -4.77
N ASP A 89 -12.38 -9.09 -5.94
CA ASP A 89 -12.12 -10.19 -6.87
C ASP A 89 -11.06 -11.14 -6.34
N ALA A 90 -11.47 -12.39 -6.08
CA ALA A 90 -10.55 -13.47 -5.74
C ALA A 90 -9.85 -14.06 -6.98
N LYS A 91 -10.45 -13.91 -8.16
CA LYS A 91 -9.84 -14.33 -9.43
C LYS A 91 -8.96 -13.22 -9.97
N VAL A 92 -7.67 -13.51 -10.03
CA VAL A 92 -6.67 -12.61 -10.59
C VAL A 92 -6.13 -13.19 -11.89
N THR A 93 -5.87 -12.35 -12.89
CA THR A 93 -5.42 -12.78 -14.22
C THR A 93 -3.98 -12.36 -14.50
N ASP A 94 -3.52 -11.33 -13.82
CA ASP A 94 -2.20 -10.71 -13.99
C ASP A 94 -1.76 -10.04 -12.68
N ILE A 95 -0.51 -9.55 -12.65
CA ILE A 95 0.09 -8.90 -11.48
C ILE A 95 -0.72 -7.68 -11.05
N THR A 96 -1.21 -6.87 -11.97
CA THR A 96 -1.98 -5.67 -11.66
C THR A 96 -3.30 -6.03 -10.98
N SER A 97 -4.07 -6.96 -11.52
CA SER A 97 -5.32 -7.42 -10.90
C SER A 97 -5.07 -8.01 -9.50
N ALA A 98 -3.97 -8.73 -9.31
CA ALA A 98 -3.57 -9.25 -8.00
C ALA A 98 -3.25 -8.14 -6.97
N GLN A 99 -2.57 -7.09 -7.40
CA GLN A 99 -2.24 -5.92 -6.57
C GLN A 99 -3.49 -5.10 -6.18
N PHE A 100 -4.60 -5.28 -6.87
CA PHE A 100 -5.88 -4.65 -6.58
C PHE A 100 -6.89 -5.58 -5.90
N SER A 101 -6.55 -6.85 -5.68
CA SER A 101 -7.40 -7.84 -5.03
C SER A 101 -7.06 -7.97 -3.54
N ALA A 102 -7.98 -7.55 -2.66
CA ALA A 102 -7.81 -7.75 -1.22
C ALA A 102 -7.84 -9.25 -0.84
N PRO A 103 -8.72 -10.09 -1.41
CA PRO A 103 -8.68 -11.53 -1.17
C PRO A 103 -7.34 -12.16 -1.51
N PHE A 104 -6.78 -11.84 -2.69
CA PHE A 104 -5.48 -12.34 -3.09
C PHE A 104 -4.36 -11.81 -2.19
N GLY A 105 -4.34 -10.50 -1.90
CA GLY A 105 -3.31 -9.88 -1.06
C GLY A 105 -3.28 -10.43 0.37
N LEU A 106 -4.44 -10.68 0.98
CA LEU A 106 -4.54 -11.30 2.31
C LEU A 106 -4.07 -12.77 2.29
N ALA A 107 -4.50 -13.54 1.28
CA ALA A 107 -4.05 -14.92 1.10
C ALA A 107 -2.55 -15.02 0.84
N LEU A 108 -2.02 -14.18 -0.04
CA LEU A 108 -0.59 -14.05 -0.31
C LEU A 108 0.20 -13.79 0.97
N THR A 109 -0.22 -12.78 1.75
CA THR A 109 0.42 -12.40 3.01
C THR A 109 0.42 -13.55 4.02
N LEU A 110 -0.67 -14.30 4.15
CA LEU A 110 -0.74 -15.42 5.09
C LEU A 110 0.19 -16.59 4.68
N ILE A 111 0.40 -16.80 3.39
CA ILE A 111 1.23 -17.91 2.88
C ILE A 111 2.71 -17.53 2.83
N THR A 112 3.04 -16.33 2.36
CA THR A 112 4.45 -15.90 2.20
C THR A 112 5.02 -15.20 3.45
N GLY A 113 4.15 -14.71 4.35
CA GLY A 113 4.54 -13.88 5.50
C GLY A 113 4.81 -12.42 5.14
N THR A 114 4.81 -12.08 3.85
CA THR A 114 5.14 -10.76 3.32
C THR A 114 4.12 -10.30 2.27
N ASN A 115 4.23 -9.06 1.80
CA ASN A 115 3.44 -8.52 0.70
C ASN A 115 4.31 -7.49 -0.05
N GLY A 116 5.49 -7.94 -0.42
CA GLY A 116 6.50 -7.15 -1.11
C GLY A 116 6.40 -7.30 -2.63
N PHE A 117 7.32 -6.64 -3.35
CA PHE A 117 7.32 -6.64 -4.81
C PHE A 117 7.50 -8.05 -5.40
N LYS A 118 8.42 -8.84 -4.82
CA LYS A 118 8.74 -10.20 -5.30
C LYS A 118 7.62 -11.21 -5.06
N ASP A 119 6.71 -10.92 -4.13
CA ASP A 119 5.58 -11.81 -3.83
C ASP A 119 4.53 -11.78 -4.96
N TYR A 120 4.41 -10.67 -5.68
CA TYR A 120 3.54 -10.53 -6.86
C TYR A 120 4.25 -11.08 -8.09
N SER A 121 4.36 -12.42 -8.18
CA SER A 121 5.01 -13.15 -9.27
C SER A 121 4.03 -14.04 -10.02
N GLU A 122 4.38 -14.41 -11.26
CA GLU A 122 3.60 -15.37 -12.05
C GLU A 122 3.41 -16.72 -11.35
N GLU A 123 4.38 -17.15 -10.56
CA GLU A 123 4.30 -18.35 -9.75
C GLU A 123 3.20 -18.23 -8.69
N ASN A 124 3.20 -17.15 -7.91
CA ASN A 124 2.22 -16.92 -6.86
C ASN A 124 0.82 -16.66 -7.42
N LEU A 125 0.69 -16.02 -8.59
CA LEU A 125 -0.59 -15.86 -9.29
C LEU A 125 -1.29 -17.19 -9.58
N ARG A 126 -0.51 -18.25 -9.80
CA ARG A 126 -1.00 -19.59 -10.13
C ARG A 126 -0.93 -20.58 -8.98
N ASN A 127 -0.49 -20.13 -7.81
CA ASN A 127 -0.33 -20.98 -6.64
C ASN A 127 -1.70 -21.42 -6.12
N PRO A 128 -2.03 -22.74 -6.17
CA PRO A 128 -3.35 -23.22 -5.79
C PRO A 128 -3.66 -23.00 -4.30
N ALA A 129 -2.66 -22.96 -3.44
CA ALA A 129 -2.86 -22.68 -2.01
C ALA A 129 -3.30 -21.23 -1.79
N ILE A 130 -2.67 -20.25 -2.49
CA ILE A 130 -3.05 -18.84 -2.45
C ILE A 130 -4.48 -18.65 -2.99
N LEU A 131 -4.77 -19.22 -4.17
CA LEU A 131 -6.09 -19.11 -4.80
C LEU A 131 -7.20 -19.76 -3.97
N SER A 132 -6.94 -20.92 -3.39
CA SER A 132 -7.87 -21.61 -2.48
C SER A 132 -8.13 -20.78 -1.22
N LEU A 133 -7.11 -20.14 -0.65
CA LEU A 133 -7.27 -19.28 0.51
C LEU A 133 -7.97 -17.96 0.16
N ALA A 134 -7.64 -17.34 -0.97
CA ALA A 134 -8.30 -16.14 -1.46
C ALA A 134 -9.81 -16.34 -1.64
N SER A 135 -10.26 -17.53 -2.06
CA SER A 135 -11.69 -17.84 -2.19
C SER A 135 -12.44 -17.91 -0.84
N LYS A 136 -11.71 -17.94 0.28
CA LYS A 136 -12.27 -17.91 1.66
C LYS A 136 -12.25 -16.50 2.28
N VAL A 137 -11.84 -15.50 1.51
CA VAL A 137 -11.80 -14.12 1.97
C VAL A 137 -13.03 -13.38 1.47
N SER A 138 -13.72 -12.70 2.37
CA SER A 138 -14.87 -11.85 2.06
C SER A 138 -14.68 -10.42 2.58
N LEU A 139 -15.31 -9.45 1.92
CA LEU A 139 -15.30 -8.06 2.33
C LEU A 139 -16.71 -7.57 2.63
N TYR A 140 -16.86 -6.74 3.66
CA TYR A 140 -18.11 -6.07 3.99
C TYR A 140 -17.88 -4.59 4.32
N VAL A 141 -18.93 -3.78 4.25
CA VAL A 141 -18.88 -2.39 4.74
C VAL A 141 -19.06 -2.42 6.25
N ASP A 142 -18.01 -2.04 6.98
CA ASP A 142 -18.03 -1.87 8.42
C ASP A 142 -18.51 -0.45 8.73
N GLU A 143 -19.55 -0.30 9.54
CA GLU A 143 -20.17 0.99 9.84
C GLU A 143 -19.21 1.99 10.50
N GLU A 144 -18.28 1.50 11.32
CA GLU A 144 -17.27 2.34 11.96
C GLU A 144 -16.24 2.83 10.92
N MET A 145 -15.78 1.92 10.06
CA MET A 145 -14.85 2.27 8.97
C MET A 145 -15.49 3.21 7.95
N GLU A 146 -16.79 3.10 7.72
CA GLU A 146 -17.54 3.99 6.83
C GLU A 146 -17.64 5.41 7.40
N LYS A 147 -17.97 5.55 8.69
CA LYS A 147 -18.03 6.86 9.37
C LYS A 147 -16.67 7.58 9.37
N GLU A 148 -15.58 6.84 9.39
CA GLU A 148 -14.21 7.32 9.42
C GLU A 148 -13.44 7.02 8.12
N ALA A 149 -14.12 7.06 6.97
CA ALA A 149 -13.57 6.63 5.67
C ALA A 149 -12.25 7.32 5.28
N ALA A 150 -12.02 8.55 5.76
CA ALA A 150 -10.77 9.30 5.54
C ALA A 150 -9.55 8.60 6.17
N LYS A 151 -9.71 7.85 7.25
CA LYS A 151 -8.65 7.08 7.91
C LYS A 151 -8.22 5.86 7.11
N ARG A 152 -9.06 5.38 6.19
CA ARG A 152 -8.84 4.15 5.39
C ARG A 152 -8.56 2.93 6.27
N GLY A 153 -9.24 2.85 7.43
CA GLY A 153 -9.11 1.75 8.37
C GLY A 153 -9.74 0.45 7.88
N SER A 154 -9.43 -0.64 8.57
CA SER A 154 -10.06 -1.95 8.35
C SER A 154 -10.15 -2.74 9.65
N ARG A 155 -11.10 -3.68 9.66
CA ARG A 155 -11.26 -4.72 10.69
C ARG A 155 -11.03 -6.07 10.05
N ILE A 156 -10.02 -6.83 10.51
CA ILE A 156 -9.78 -8.18 10.05
C ILE A 156 -10.29 -9.16 11.08
N ILE A 157 -11.06 -10.14 10.62
CA ILE A 157 -11.55 -11.26 11.41
C ILE A 157 -11.04 -12.53 10.76
N VAL A 158 -10.31 -13.36 11.53
CA VAL A 158 -9.80 -14.66 11.09
C VAL A 158 -10.50 -15.75 11.89
N LYS A 159 -11.26 -16.61 11.21
CA LYS A 159 -11.91 -17.78 11.81
C LYS A 159 -11.11 -19.03 11.46
N LEU A 160 -10.74 -19.81 12.47
CA LEU A 160 -10.03 -21.06 12.30
C LEU A 160 -11.01 -22.25 12.18
N LYS A 161 -10.54 -23.35 11.59
CA LYS A 161 -11.31 -24.61 11.43
C LYS A 161 -11.77 -25.22 12.74
N ASN A 162 -11.05 -24.94 13.84
CA ASN A 162 -11.39 -25.40 15.19
C ASN A 162 -12.43 -24.51 15.90
N GLY A 163 -12.96 -23.48 15.20
CA GLY A 163 -13.97 -22.54 15.71
C GLY A 163 -13.43 -21.31 16.44
N LYS A 164 -12.14 -21.24 16.72
CA LYS A 164 -11.55 -20.01 17.27
C LYS A 164 -11.65 -18.86 16.28
N THR A 165 -11.86 -17.66 16.81
CA THR A 165 -11.94 -16.43 16.01
C THR A 165 -11.02 -15.37 16.62
N TYR A 166 -10.28 -14.70 15.77
CA TYR A 166 -9.39 -13.60 16.13
C TYR A 166 -9.79 -12.36 15.34
N GLU A 167 -9.72 -11.21 16.01
CA GLU A 167 -10.08 -9.92 15.41
C GLU A 167 -9.00 -8.88 15.67
N GLN A 168 -8.74 -8.04 14.66
CA GLN A 168 -7.87 -6.87 14.77
C GLN A 168 -8.45 -5.71 13.98
N LYS A 169 -8.64 -4.58 14.64
CA LYS A 169 -8.94 -3.29 14.04
C LYS A 169 -7.64 -2.53 13.80
N VAL A 170 -7.52 -1.90 12.63
CA VAL A 170 -6.45 -0.97 12.26
C VAL A 170 -7.09 0.32 11.75
N GLU A 171 -6.86 1.44 12.42
CA GLU A 171 -7.41 2.73 12.01
C GLU A 171 -6.57 3.38 10.91
N TYR A 172 -5.27 3.35 11.06
CA TYR A 172 -4.30 3.92 10.12
C TYR A 172 -3.30 2.86 9.71
N CYS A 173 -3.23 2.59 8.42
CA CYS A 173 -2.26 1.61 7.93
C CYS A 173 -0.82 2.13 8.05
N LYS A 174 0.11 1.19 8.10
CA LYS A 174 1.55 1.46 8.15
C LYS A 174 1.99 2.34 6.98
N GLY A 175 2.77 3.37 7.30
CA GLY A 175 3.31 4.34 6.34
C GLY A 175 2.54 5.66 6.28
N LEU A 176 1.40 5.80 6.96
CA LEU A 176 0.72 7.08 7.14
C LEU A 176 1.38 7.89 8.26
N ALA A 177 1.10 9.19 8.33
CA ALA A 177 1.65 10.08 9.35
C ALA A 177 1.30 9.63 10.78
N GLU A 178 0.11 9.07 10.97
CA GLU A 178 -0.39 8.57 12.26
C GLU A 178 0.19 7.19 12.63
N ASN A 179 0.74 6.46 11.68
CA ASN A 179 1.40 5.16 11.86
C ASN A 179 2.63 5.06 10.93
N PRO A 180 3.68 5.86 11.20
CA PRO A 180 4.81 5.99 10.29
C PRO A 180 5.63 4.68 10.20
N LEU A 181 6.34 4.54 9.09
CA LEU A 181 7.37 3.52 8.97
C LEU A 181 8.53 3.85 9.91
N THR A 182 9.07 2.84 10.56
CA THR A 182 10.39 2.95 11.16
C THR A 182 11.44 3.07 10.05
N ARG A 183 12.64 3.55 10.40
CA ARG A 183 13.75 3.61 9.45
C ARG A 183 14.08 2.24 8.86
N ASP A 184 14.12 1.21 9.69
CA ASP A 184 14.43 -0.15 9.25
C ASP A 184 13.38 -0.72 8.29
N GLU A 185 12.10 -0.42 8.51
CA GLU A 185 11.01 -0.81 7.61
C GLU A 185 11.12 -0.10 6.25
N PHE A 186 11.45 1.20 6.28
CA PHE A 186 11.63 1.99 5.07
C PHE A 186 12.84 1.51 4.26
N ASP A 187 13.98 1.34 4.94
CA ASP A 187 15.21 0.83 4.36
C ASP A 187 15.04 -0.60 3.83
N GLY A 188 14.32 -1.45 4.58
CA GLY A 188 14.00 -2.81 4.15
C GLY A 188 13.17 -2.84 2.87
N LYS A 189 12.20 -1.94 2.74
CA LYS A 189 11.43 -1.79 1.50
C LYS A 189 12.32 -1.35 0.34
N PHE A 190 13.18 -0.36 0.55
CA PHE A 190 14.13 0.09 -0.47
C PHE A 190 15.04 -1.05 -0.94
N ARG A 191 15.67 -1.78 0.02
CA ARG A 191 16.52 -2.93 -0.29
C ARG A 191 15.78 -4.01 -1.08
N GLY A 192 14.54 -4.30 -0.69
CA GLY A 192 13.70 -5.28 -1.38
C GLY A 192 13.44 -4.91 -2.84
N LEU A 193 13.20 -3.64 -3.13
CA LEU A 193 12.98 -3.12 -4.48
C LEU A 193 14.29 -3.04 -5.27
N ALA A 194 15.32 -2.42 -4.71
CA ALA A 194 16.62 -2.23 -5.37
C ALA A 194 17.28 -3.56 -5.74
N SER A 195 17.12 -4.61 -4.93
CA SER A 195 17.68 -5.95 -5.19
C SER A 195 17.14 -6.65 -6.45
N VAL A 196 16.22 -6.04 -7.17
CA VAL A 196 15.74 -6.53 -8.48
C VAL A 196 16.68 -6.11 -9.61
N VAL A 197 17.35 -4.97 -9.46
CA VAL A 197 18.14 -4.33 -10.53
C VAL A 197 19.57 -3.99 -10.12
N ALA A 198 19.89 -4.00 -8.82
CA ALA A 198 21.20 -3.64 -8.29
C ALA A 198 21.73 -4.73 -7.33
N ASP A 199 23.05 -4.84 -7.24
CA ASP A 199 23.68 -5.67 -6.23
C ASP A 199 23.60 -5.04 -4.83
N LYS A 200 24.03 -5.79 -3.83
CA LYS A 200 23.95 -5.37 -2.44
C LYS A 200 24.80 -4.13 -2.16
N ASP A 201 26.01 -4.05 -2.71
CA ASP A 201 26.95 -2.97 -2.42
C ASP A 201 26.45 -1.65 -3.02
N THR A 202 25.98 -1.68 -4.26
CA THR A 202 25.32 -0.55 -4.92
C THR A 202 24.07 -0.11 -4.17
N THR A 203 23.26 -1.06 -3.70
CA THR A 203 22.04 -0.78 -2.91
C THR A 203 22.38 -0.05 -1.60
N GLU A 204 23.36 -0.53 -0.84
CA GLU A 204 23.76 0.09 0.43
C GLU A 204 24.42 1.46 0.23
N GLU A 205 25.27 1.61 -0.81
CA GLU A 205 25.89 2.90 -1.11
C GLU A 205 24.86 3.93 -1.58
N THR A 206 23.87 3.51 -2.38
CA THR A 206 22.74 4.38 -2.77
C THR A 206 21.97 4.85 -1.54
N LEU A 207 21.62 3.93 -0.63
CA LEU A 207 20.91 4.25 0.59
C LEU A 207 21.68 5.25 1.47
N LYS A 208 22.96 4.99 1.68
CA LYS A 208 23.87 5.88 2.43
C LYS A 208 23.98 7.26 1.79
N THR A 209 24.09 7.31 0.46
CA THR A 209 24.21 8.56 -0.30
C THR A 209 22.92 9.38 -0.19
N VAL A 210 21.73 8.75 -0.27
CA VAL A 210 20.44 9.42 -0.07
C VAL A 210 20.32 10.00 1.33
N TYR A 211 20.77 9.29 2.37
CA TYR A 211 20.76 9.81 3.74
C TYR A 211 21.80 10.93 4.00
N ALA A 212 22.75 11.11 3.12
CA ALA A 212 23.75 12.18 3.16
C ALA A 212 23.51 13.24 2.08
N LEU A 213 22.29 13.30 1.51
CA LEU A 213 21.98 14.11 0.33
C LEU A 213 22.33 15.60 0.51
N GLU A 214 22.07 16.15 1.70
CA GLU A 214 22.38 17.55 2.02
C GLU A 214 23.89 17.87 2.02
N ASN A 215 24.73 16.82 2.13
CA ASN A 215 26.20 16.97 2.15
C ASN A 215 26.84 16.75 0.78
N LEU A 216 26.06 16.36 -0.24
CA LEU A 216 26.58 16.14 -1.58
C LEU A 216 26.88 17.47 -2.25
N LYS A 217 28.11 17.60 -2.78
CA LYS A 217 28.50 18.74 -3.60
C LYS A 217 27.87 18.70 -5.00
N ASP A 218 27.60 17.50 -5.50
CA ASP A 218 27.07 17.24 -6.84
C ASP A 218 26.15 16.01 -6.78
N VAL A 219 24.89 16.22 -7.11
CA VAL A 219 23.87 15.15 -7.15
C VAL A 219 24.12 14.11 -8.23
N SER A 220 24.99 14.39 -9.22
CA SER A 220 25.38 13.41 -10.24
C SER A 220 26.01 12.15 -9.65
N ALA A 221 26.64 12.25 -8.48
CA ALA A 221 27.15 11.10 -7.75
C ALA A 221 26.04 10.08 -7.40
N LEU A 222 24.86 10.55 -6.97
CA LEU A 222 23.71 9.67 -6.73
C LEU A 222 23.16 9.08 -8.03
N VAL A 223 23.04 9.88 -9.09
CA VAL A 223 22.56 9.41 -10.40
C VAL A 223 23.46 8.31 -10.95
N SER A 224 24.78 8.43 -10.79
CA SER A 224 25.74 7.43 -11.26
C SER A 224 25.63 6.08 -10.55
N LEU A 225 25.11 6.04 -9.32
CA LEU A 225 24.84 4.78 -8.60
C LEU A 225 23.60 4.04 -9.12
N MET A 226 22.74 4.74 -9.85
CA MET A 226 21.47 4.20 -10.37
C MET A 226 21.51 3.91 -11.87
N SER A 227 22.66 4.08 -12.52
CA SER A 227 22.87 3.91 -13.99
C SER A 227 23.48 2.56 -14.36
#